data_569d20f1f35782957d106e9e1083d613
#
_entry.id   569d20f1f35782957d106e9e1083d613
#
_cell.length_a   1.000
_cell.length_b   1.000
_cell.length_c   1.000
_cell.angle_alpha   90.00
_cell.angle_beta   90.00
_cell.angle_gamma   90.00
#
_symmetry.space_group_name_H-M   'P 1'
#
loop_
_entity.id
_entity.type
_entity.pdbx_description
1 polymer ?
#
loop_
_entity_poly.entity_id
_entity_poly.type
_entity_poly.pdbx_seq_one_letter_code
_entity_poly.pdbx_strand_id
1 'polypeptide(L)'
;MKTDHPDIRPATRPLLLTGFGLGAFLDGIVLHQVLQWHHLVSDFRAPDDLAGLKANTFWDGVFHFASWLIVLGGLLWLVRSRADLRRLTLRRVVGLLLIGWGAFNITDQVVFHLALGAHHIRMVEDYQLYDWGYTAIGVVLILVGRQLARERAQTSSPSR
;
A
#
# COMPACT_ATOMS: atom_id res chain seq x y z
N MET A 1 2.38 -25.48 31.85
CA MET A 1 2.15 -24.01 31.90
C MET A 1 2.12 -23.52 30.47
N LYS A 2 0.91 -23.28 29.87
CA LYS A 2 0.80 -22.66 28.55
C LYS A 2 1.25 -21.22 28.69
N THR A 3 2.34 -20.83 28.03
CA THR A 3 2.72 -19.43 27.89
C THR A 3 1.68 -18.77 27.00
N ASP A 4 0.72 -18.05 27.59
CA ASP A 4 -0.20 -17.18 26.88
C ASP A 4 0.60 -16.02 26.27
N HIS A 5 1.15 -16.26 25.07
CA HIS A 5 1.61 -15.15 24.26
C HIS A 5 0.38 -14.35 23.84
N PRO A 6 0.29 -13.06 24.20
CA PRO A 6 -0.85 -12.25 23.85
C PRO A 6 -1.04 -12.29 22.33
N ASP A 7 -2.24 -12.67 21.88
CA ASP A 7 -2.57 -12.70 20.46
C ASP A 7 -2.63 -11.26 19.93
N ILE A 8 -1.53 -10.82 19.30
CA ILE A 8 -1.39 -9.48 18.69
C ILE A 8 -1.98 -9.40 17.26
N ARG A 9 -2.67 -10.49 16.83
CA ARG A 9 -3.32 -10.54 15.51
C ARG A 9 -4.38 -9.45 15.28
N PRO A 10 -5.17 -9.00 16.31
CA PRO A 10 -6.18 -7.96 16.09
C PRO A 10 -5.64 -6.65 15.52
N ALA A 11 -4.43 -6.18 15.90
CA ALA A 11 -3.83 -4.95 15.37
C ALA A 11 -3.11 -5.15 14.03
N THR A 12 -2.78 -6.38 13.65
CA THR A 12 -2.04 -6.67 12.40
C THR A 12 -2.84 -6.33 11.15
N ARG A 13 -4.09 -6.80 11.08
CA ARG A 13 -4.97 -6.59 9.91
C ARG A 13 -5.23 -5.11 9.62
N PRO A 14 -5.64 -4.29 10.61
CA PRO A 14 -5.88 -2.88 10.35
C PRO A 14 -4.60 -2.11 9.97
N LEU A 15 -3.41 -2.50 10.46
CA LEU A 15 -2.15 -1.90 10.02
C LEU A 15 -1.83 -2.25 8.56
N LEU A 16 -2.06 -3.49 8.14
CA LEU A 16 -1.92 -3.88 6.73
C LEU A 16 -2.88 -3.11 5.84
N LEU A 17 -4.16 -2.98 6.25
CA LEU A 17 -5.17 -2.22 5.51
C LEU A 17 -4.80 -0.73 5.42
N THR A 18 -4.35 -0.13 6.52
CA THR A 18 -3.89 1.27 6.53
C THR A 18 -2.68 1.45 5.61
N GLY A 19 -1.70 0.53 5.65
CA GLY A 19 -0.53 0.57 4.78
C GLY A 19 -0.90 0.44 3.29
N PHE A 20 -1.85 -0.45 2.96
CA PHE A 20 -2.39 -0.59 1.61
C PHE A 20 -3.03 0.73 1.12
N GLY A 21 -3.90 1.32 1.91
CA GLY A 21 -4.55 2.58 1.58
C GLY A 21 -3.57 3.76 1.48
N LEU A 22 -2.54 3.82 2.34
CA LEU A 22 -1.49 4.84 2.25
C LEU A 22 -0.64 4.68 0.98
N GLY A 23 -0.34 3.43 0.57
CA GLY A 23 0.35 3.15 -0.69
C GLY A 23 -0.45 3.67 -1.89
N ALA A 24 -1.75 3.33 -1.95
CA ALA A 24 -2.67 3.81 -2.98
C ALA A 24 -2.77 5.35 -2.98
N PHE A 25 -2.86 5.95 -1.80
CA PHE A 25 -2.97 7.40 -1.66
C PHE A 25 -1.70 8.12 -2.13
N LEU A 26 -0.53 7.57 -1.80
CA LEU A 26 0.76 8.11 -2.24
C LEU A 26 0.95 7.96 -3.76
N ASP A 27 0.56 6.82 -4.32
CA ASP A 27 0.58 6.57 -5.76
C ASP A 27 -0.22 7.65 -6.50
N GLY A 28 -1.49 7.83 -6.13
CA GLY A 28 -2.35 8.83 -6.72
C GLY A 28 -1.81 10.26 -6.58
N ILE A 29 -1.21 10.63 -5.44
CA ILE A 29 -0.61 11.94 -5.27
C ILE A 29 0.64 12.10 -6.15
N VAL A 30 1.56 11.13 -6.09
CA VAL A 30 2.87 11.26 -6.73
C VAL A 30 2.77 11.02 -8.24
N LEU A 31 2.18 9.90 -8.66
CA LEU A 31 2.21 9.49 -10.06
C LEU A 31 1.10 10.17 -10.87
N HIS A 32 -0.12 10.25 -10.34
CA HIS A 32 -1.23 10.87 -11.08
C HIS A 32 -1.22 12.40 -11.02
N GLN A 33 -0.88 13.01 -9.86
CA GLN A 33 -1.04 14.46 -9.68
C GLN A 33 0.26 15.25 -9.81
N VAL A 34 1.35 14.80 -9.18
CA VAL A 34 2.62 15.56 -9.16
C VAL A 34 3.43 15.29 -10.42
N LEU A 35 3.68 14.03 -10.74
CA LEU A 35 4.48 13.64 -11.90
C LEU A 35 3.65 13.55 -13.17
N GLN A 36 2.35 13.33 -13.06
CA GLN A 36 1.42 13.14 -14.18
C GLN A 36 1.95 12.10 -15.19
N TRP A 37 2.53 11.02 -14.66
CA TRP A 37 3.07 9.96 -15.49
C TRP A 37 1.96 9.13 -16.14
N HIS A 38 0.83 9.00 -15.45
CA HIS A 38 -0.41 8.40 -15.91
C HIS A 38 -1.60 8.95 -15.11
N HIS A 39 -2.80 8.56 -15.50
CA HIS A 39 -4.04 8.71 -14.75
C HIS A 39 -4.77 7.37 -14.73
N LEU A 40 -5.75 7.20 -13.86
CA LEU A 40 -6.39 5.90 -13.60
C LEU A 40 -6.94 5.20 -14.86
N VAL A 41 -7.35 5.94 -15.87
CA VAL A 41 -7.98 5.41 -17.09
C VAL A 41 -7.29 5.88 -18.37
N SER A 42 -5.99 6.20 -18.31
CA SER A 42 -5.24 6.79 -19.42
C SER A 42 -5.28 5.95 -20.71
N ASP A 43 -5.28 4.62 -20.62
CA ASP A 43 -5.33 3.73 -21.77
C ASP A 43 -6.75 3.57 -22.35
N PHE A 44 -7.78 3.78 -21.53
CA PHE A 44 -9.17 3.79 -22.01
C PHE A 44 -9.56 5.15 -22.59
N ARG A 45 -9.05 6.23 -22.03
CA ARG A 45 -9.30 7.59 -22.46
C ARG A 45 -8.04 8.45 -22.26
N ALA A 46 -7.31 8.68 -23.35
CA ALA A 46 -6.11 9.52 -23.31
C ALA A 46 -6.44 10.95 -22.83
N PRO A 47 -5.57 11.54 -21.98
CA PRO A 47 -5.77 12.91 -21.46
C PRO A 47 -5.24 13.98 -22.44
N ASP A 48 -5.38 13.78 -23.75
CA ASP A 48 -4.84 14.60 -24.83
C ASP A 48 -5.79 15.73 -25.26
N ASP A 49 -7.05 15.70 -24.81
CA ASP A 49 -8.02 16.76 -24.98
C ASP A 49 -8.71 17.11 -23.64
N LEU A 50 -9.50 18.20 -23.64
CA LEU A 50 -10.22 18.64 -22.44
C LEU A 50 -11.20 17.58 -21.90
N ALA A 51 -11.85 16.82 -22.77
CA ALA A 51 -12.80 15.78 -22.37
C ALA A 51 -12.07 14.59 -21.75
N GLY A 52 -10.95 14.16 -22.33
CA GLY A 52 -10.09 13.12 -21.79
C GLY A 52 -9.47 13.52 -20.44
N LEU A 53 -8.97 14.76 -20.33
CA LEU A 53 -8.43 15.28 -19.07
C LEU A 53 -9.50 15.32 -17.97
N LYS A 54 -10.72 15.77 -18.27
CA LYS A 54 -11.83 15.77 -17.30
C LYS A 54 -12.21 14.35 -16.85
N ALA A 55 -12.26 13.39 -17.78
CA ALA A 55 -12.55 12.00 -17.45
C ALA A 55 -11.48 11.40 -16.51
N ASN A 56 -10.21 11.61 -16.85
CA ASN A 56 -9.10 11.13 -16.03
C ASN A 56 -9.08 11.80 -14.64
N THR A 57 -9.25 13.12 -14.56
CA THR A 57 -9.35 13.85 -13.28
C THR A 57 -10.50 13.33 -12.41
N PHE A 58 -11.65 13.01 -13.02
CA PHE A 58 -12.77 12.42 -12.28
C PHE A 58 -12.43 11.06 -11.71
N TRP A 59 -11.85 10.16 -12.51
CA TRP A 59 -11.51 8.82 -12.06
C TRP A 59 -10.35 8.81 -11.05
N ASP A 60 -9.36 9.70 -11.20
CA ASP A 60 -8.33 9.92 -10.17
C ASP A 60 -8.95 10.38 -8.85
N GLY A 61 -9.96 11.26 -8.90
CA GLY A 61 -10.73 11.67 -7.73
C GLY A 61 -11.45 10.51 -7.05
N VAL A 62 -12.09 9.62 -7.85
CA VAL A 62 -12.72 8.38 -7.32
C VAL A 62 -11.69 7.47 -6.66
N PHE A 63 -10.53 7.29 -7.30
CA PHE A 63 -9.43 6.50 -6.74
C PHE A 63 -8.91 7.07 -5.42
N HIS A 64 -8.69 8.39 -5.34
CA HIS A 64 -8.28 9.05 -4.11
C HIS A 64 -9.33 8.91 -3.00
N PHE A 65 -10.61 9.06 -3.34
CA PHE A 65 -11.69 8.90 -2.38
C PHE A 65 -11.76 7.47 -1.84
N ALA A 66 -11.64 6.46 -2.70
CA ALA A 66 -11.59 5.06 -2.30
C ALA A 66 -10.36 4.79 -1.41
N SER A 67 -9.18 5.29 -1.77
CA SER A 67 -7.95 5.17 -0.98
C SER A 67 -8.10 5.81 0.39
N TRP A 68 -8.73 7.00 0.46
CA TRP A 68 -9.04 7.68 1.71
C TRP A 68 -9.98 6.86 2.60
N LEU A 69 -11.03 6.25 2.02
CA LEU A 69 -11.95 5.37 2.77
C LEU A 69 -11.22 4.14 3.35
N ILE A 70 -10.28 3.56 2.60
CA ILE A 70 -9.47 2.42 3.06
C ILE A 70 -8.60 2.86 4.26
N VAL A 71 -7.92 4.01 4.16
CA VAL A 71 -7.12 4.57 5.27
C VAL A 71 -8.01 4.84 6.48
N LEU A 72 -9.13 5.53 6.28
CA LEU A 72 -10.06 5.85 7.37
C LEU A 72 -10.59 4.57 8.05
N GLY A 73 -10.99 3.57 7.26
CA GLY A 73 -11.43 2.27 7.76
C GLY A 73 -10.36 1.56 8.58
N GLY A 74 -9.11 1.55 8.08
CA GLY A 74 -7.96 1.01 8.79
C GLY A 74 -7.70 1.72 10.12
N LEU A 75 -7.71 3.06 10.13
CA LEU A 75 -7.52 3.86 11.34
C LEU A 75 -8.65 3.66 12.36
N LEU A 76 -9.92 3.64 11.93
CA LEU A 76 -11.05 3.36 12.81
C LEU A 76 -10.96 1.95 13.42
N TRP A 77 -10.50 0.97 12.66
CA TRP A 77 -10.25 -0.37 13.16
C TRP A 77 -9.08 -0.38 14.16
N LEU A 78 -8.00 0.38 13.92
CA LEU A 78 -6.89 0.54 14.88
C LEU A 78 -7.34 1.14 16.21
N VAL A 79 -8.24 2.12 16.18
CA VAL A 79 -8.83 2.69 17.42
C VAL A 79 -9.54 1.60 18.23
N ARG A 80 -10.24 0.68 17.59
CA ARG A 80 -10.88 -0.46 18.27
C ARG A 80 -9.85 -1.47 18.79
N SER A 81 -8.72 -1.59 18.13
CA SER A 81 -7.60 -2.51 18.48
C SER A 81 -6.49 -1.82 19.28
N ARG A 82 -6.76 -0.66 19.89
CA ARG A 82 -5.74 0.20 20.54
C ARG A 82 -4.94 -0.51 21.65
N ALA A 83 -5.55 -1.46 22.37
CA ALA A 83 -4.87 -2.19 23.43
C ALA A 83 -3.74 -3.08 22.85
N ASP A 84 -4.00 -3.72 21.71
CA ASP A 84 -3.03 -4.56 21.02
C ASP A 84 -1.98 -3.71 20.28
N LEU A 85 -2.40 -2.57 19.71
CA LEU A 85 -1.50 -1.61 19.07
C LEU A 85 -0.43 -1.09 20.04
N ARG A 86 -0.80 -0.78 21.30
CA ARG A 86 0.13 -0.31 22.34
C ARG A 86 1.20 -1.34 22.71
N ARG A 87 0.99 -2.61 22.40
CA ARG A 87 1.96 -3.71 22.66
C ARG A 87 2.94 -3.89 21.52
N LEU A 88 2.69 -3.26 20.35
CA LEU A 88 3.58 -3.36 19.20
C LEU A 88 4.72 -2.36 19.32
N THR A 89 5.91 -2.78 18.91
CA THR A 89 7.04 -1.88 18.72
C THR A 89 6.80 -1.01 17.47
N LEU A 90 7.33 0.21 17.46
CA LEU A 90 7.29 1.09 16.28
C LEU A 90 7.84 0.38 15.03
N ARG A 91 8.92 -0.39 15.20
CA ARG A 91 9.52 -1.20 14.14
C ARG A 91 8.50 -2.15 13.52
N ARG A 92 7.69 -2.84 14.33
CA ARG A 92 6.66 -3.76 13.85
C ARG A 92 5.51 -3.03 13.18
N VAL A 93 5.09 -1.90 13.73
CA VAL A 93 4.06 -1.04 13.11
C VAL A 93 4.49 -0.60 11.72
N VAL A 94 5.70 -0.03 11.58
CA VAL A 94 6.27 0.36 10.29
C VAL A 94 6.37 -0.84 9.35
N GLY A 95 6.83 -1.98 9.83
CA GLY A 95 6.93 -3.19 9.03
C GLY A 95 5.58 -3.63 8.44
N LEU A 96 4.51 -3.60 9.23
CA LEU A 96 3.17 -3.96 8.77
C LEU A 96 2.60 -2.94 7.77
N LEU A 97 2.85 -1.65 7.98
CA LEU A 97 2.47 -0.61 7.02
C LEU A 97 3.19 -0.80 5.67
N LEU A 98 4.48 -1.11 5.67
CA LEU A 98 5.25 -1.37 4.45
C LEU A 98 4.76 -2.63 3.71
N ILE A 99 4.39 -3.69 4.45
CA ILE A 99 3.78 -4.88 3.82
C ILE A 99 2.46 -4.50 3.13
N GLY A 100 1.61 -3.73 3.79
CA GLY A 100 0.36 -3.24 3.21
C GLY A 100 0.59 -2.41 1.95
N TRP A 101 1.53 -1.47 1.99
CA TRP A 101 1.91 -0.67 0.82
C TRP A 101 2.43 -1.52 -0.33
N GLY A 102 3.39 -2.41 -0.08
CA GLY A 102 3.88 -3.32 -1.13
C GLY A 102 2.79 -4.23 -1.70
N ALA A 103 1.83 -4.66 -0.86
CA ALA A 103 0.66 -5.40 -1.33
C ALA A 103 -0.22 -4.56 -2.27
N PHE A 104 -0.38 -3.25 -2.00
CA PHE A 104 -1.04 -2.34 -2.93
C PHE A 104 -0.32 -2.32 -4.28
N ASN A 105 1.01 -2.08 -4.32
CA ASN A 105 1.76 -2.02 -5.58
C ASN A 105 1.58 -3.31 -6.42
N ILE A 106 1.61 -4.49 -5.78
CA ILE A 106 1.39 -5.77 -6.49
C ILE A 106 -0.06 -5.88 -6.98
N THR A 107 -1.03 -5.46 -6.17
CA THR A 107 -2.45 -5.50 -6.55
C THR A 107 -2.73 -4.58 -7.73
N ASP A 108 -2.20 -3.36 -7.68
CA ASP A 108 -2.31 -2.38 -8.75
C ASP A 108 -1.74 -2.92 -10.06
N GLN A 109 -0.50 -3.41 -10.04
CA GLN A 109 0.13 -4.05 -11.19
C GLN A 109 -0.73 -5.18 -11.78
N VAL A 110 -1.24 -6.07 -10.93
CA VAL A 110 -2.01 -7.23 -11.41
C VAL A 110 -3.38 -6.81 -11.95
N VAL A 111 -4.06 -5.92 -11.24
CA VAL A 111 -5.45 -5.55 -11.58
C VAL A 111 -5.48 -4.51 -12.69
N PHE A 112 -4.79 -3.38 -12.52
CA PHE A 112 -4.95 -2.24 -13.43
C PHE A 112 -4.02 -2.30 -14.64
N HIS A 113 -2.77 -2.76 -14.47
CA HIS A 113 -1.83 -2.83 -15.59
C HIS A 113 -2.01 -4.11 -16.42
N LEU A 114 -2.11 -5.29 -15.77
CA LEU A 114 -2.14 -6.56 -16.50
C LEU A 114 -3.55 -7.04 -16.83
N ALA A 115 -4.49 -7.05 -15.88
CA ALA A 115 -5.81 -7.63 -16.11
C ALA A 115 -6.77 -6.67 -16.83
N LEU A 116 -6.78 -5.40 -16.46
CA LEU A 116 -7.66 -4.38 -17.06
C LEU A 116 -6.99 -3.61 -18.19
N GLY A 117 -5.66 -3.45 -18.18
CA GLY A 117 -4.96 -2.59 -19.12
C GLY A 117 -5.49 -1.14 -19.05
N ALA A 118 -5.73 -0.63 -17.85
CA ALA A 118 -6.34 0.68 -17.64
C ALA A 118 -5.33 1.82 -17.75
N HIS A 119 -4.08 1.54 -17.38
CA HIS A 119 -2.92 2.41 -17.47
C HIS A 119 -1.63 1.62 -17.25
N HIS A 120 -0.48 2.27 -17.47
CA HIS A 120 0.86 1.83 -17.08
C HIS A 120 1.49 2.87 -16.17
N ILE A 121 2.51 2.50 -15.38
CA ILE A 121 3.18 3.43 -14.44
C ILE A 121 3.67 4.68 -15.14
N ARG A 122 4.09 4.56 -16.38
CA ARG A 122 4.42 5.71 -17.22
C ARG A 122 3.96 5.47 -18.65
N MET A 123 3.25 6.45 -19.21
CA MET A 123 2.71 6.40 -20.57
C MET A 123 3.81 6.72 -21.59
N VAL A 124 4.71 5.74 -21.83
CA VAL A 124 5.84 5.80 -22.77
C VAL A 124 5.99 4.46 -23.50
N GLU A 125 6.76 4.41 -24.60
CA GLU A 125 6.94 3.16 -25.37
C GLU A 125 7.56 2.03 -24.54
N ASP A 126 8.53 2.34 -23.68
CA ASP A 126 9.21 1.37 -22.81
C ASP A 126 8.54 1.23 -21.43
N TYR A 127 7.22 1.30 -21.37
CA TYR A 127 6.44 1.26 -20.10
C TYR A 127 6.75 0.03 -19.23
N GLN A 128 7.10 -1.10 -19.84
CA GLN A 128 7.39 -2.35 -19.12
C GLN A 128 8.50 -2.19 -18.08
N LEU A 129 9.51 -1.35 -18.35
CA LEU A 129 10.58 -1.08 -17.39
C LEU A 129 10.04 -0.42 -16.11
N TYR A 130 9.10 0.51 -16.26
CA TYR A 130 8.46 1.20 -15.14
C TYR A 130 7.51 0.28 -14.37
N ASP A 131 6.68 -0.49 -15.06
CA ASP A 131 5.76 -1.45 -14.47
C ASP A 131 6.48 -2.51 -13.64
N TRP A 132 7.52 -3.14 -14.21
CA TRP A 132 8.31 -4.12 -13.47
C TRP A 132 9.17 -3.50 -12.37
N GLY A 133 9.67 -2.27 -12.56
CA GLY A 133 10.35 -1.50 -11.52
C GLY A 133 9.43 -1.21 -10.32
N TYR A 134 8.20 -0.82 -10.59
CA TYR A 134 7.17 -0.58 -9.57
C TYR A 134 6.82 -1.87 -8.82
N THR A 135 6.67 -2.98 -9.56
CA THR A 135 6.47 -4.31 -8.99
C THR A 135 7.63 -4.71 -8.07
N ALA A 136 8.86 -4.51 -8.53
CA ALA A 136 10.06 -4.80 -7.73
C ALA A 136 10.11 -3.98 -6.44
N ILE A 137 9.74 -2.69 -6.49
CA ILE A 137 9.59 -1.85 -5.29
C ILE A 137 8.55 -2.46 -4.34
N GLY A 138 7.39 -2.90 -4.84
CA GLY A 138 6.36 -3.57 -4.05
C GLY A 138 6.90 -4.81 -3.32
N VAL A 139 7.65 -5.66 -4.03
CA VAL A 139 8.30 -6.85 -3.44
C VAL A 139 9.31 -6.45 -2.37
N VAL A 140 10.16 -5.45 -2.63
CA VAL A 140 11.16 -4.95 -1.66
C VAL A 140 10.45 -4.43 -0.40
N LEU A 141 9.38 -3.64 -0.55
CA LEU A 141 8.59 -3.15 0.59
C LEU A 141 8.04 -4.29 1.44
N ILE A 142 7.52 -5.35 0.82
CA ILE A 142 7.04 -6.55 1.53
C ILE A 142 8.19 -7.23 2.27
N LEU A 143 9.33 -7.45 1.63
CA LEU A 143 10.47 -8.13 2.23
C LEU A 143 11.04 -7.34 3.42
N VAL A 144 11.28 -6.04 3.24
CA VAL A 144 11.74 -5.13 4.31
C VAL A 144 10.70 -5.08 5.42
N GLY A 145 9.42 -4.93 5.06
CA GLY A 145 8.32 -4.92 6.01
C GLY A 145 8.26 -6.20 6.85
N ARG A 146 8.42 -7.37 6.23
CA ARG A 146 8.49 -8.66 6.94
C ARG A 146 9.69 -8.73 7.87
N GLN A 147 10.85 -8.24 7.45
CA GLN A 147 12.05 -8.21 8.30
C GLN A 147 11.86 -7.29 9.51
N LEU A 148 11.20 -6.16 9.34
CA LEU A 148 10.89 -5.23 10.43
C LEU A 148 9.79 -5.79 11.35
N ALA A 149 8.78 -6.47 10.79
CA ALA A 149 7.65 -7.00 11.56
C ALA A 149 8.01 -8.27 12.38
N ARG A 150 9.12 -8.93 12.05
CA ARG A 150 9.61 -10.09 12.86
C ARG A 150 10.03 -9.62 14.25
N GLU A 151 9.47 -10.26 15.28
CA GLU A 151 9.96 -10.09 16.64
C GLU A 151 11.35 -10.73 16.74
N ARG A 152 12.32 -9.99 17.28
CA ARG A 152 13.55 -10.63 17.75
C ARG A 152 13.15 -11.45 18.97
N ALA A 153 13.38 -12.76 18.93
CA ALA A 153 13.35 -13.57 20.14
C ALA A 153 14.29 -12.88 21.14
N GLN A 154 13.74 -12.43 22.28
CA GLN A 154 14.57 -11.96 23.37
C GLN A 154 15.41 -13.19 23.79
N THR A 155 16.70 -13.16 23.47
CA THR A 155 17.67 -14.07 24.10
C THR A 155 17.68 -13.69 25.59
N SER A 156 16.84 -14.38 26.36
CA SER A 156 16.98 -14.38 27.81
C SER A 156 18.36 -14.97 28.13
N SER A 157 19.31 -14.07 28.38
CA SER A 157 20.58 -14.49 28.97
C SER A 157 20.26 -15.11 30.35
N PRO A 158 20.64 -16.35 30.63
CA PRO A 158 20.47 -16.86 31.96
C PRO A 158 21.39 -16.05 32.89
N SER A 159 20.77 -15.34 33.84
CA SER A 159 21.50 -14.72 34.95
C SER A 159 22.19 -15.82 35.71
N ARG A 160 23.51 -15.81 35.72
CA ARG A 160 24.36 -16.60 36.63
C ARG A 160 24.24 -16.03 38.04
#